data_9fe9a3aea82fe3ffb22245d8fbb54ec5
#
_entry.id   9fe9a3aea82fe3ffb22245d8fbb54ec5
#
_cell.length_a   1.000
_cell.length_b   1.000
_cell.length_c   1.000
_cell.angle_alpha   90.00
_cell.angle_beta   90.00
_cell.angle_gamma   90.00
#
_symmetry.space_group_name_H-M   'P 1'
#
loop_
_entity.id
_entity.type
_entity.pdbx_description
1 polymer ?
#
loop_
_entity_poly.entity_id
_entity_poly.type
_entity_poly.pdbx_seq_one_letter_code
_entity_poly.pdbx_strand_id
1 'polypeptide(L)' 'MKRHGILNSDISRVLSYMGHTDCICIGDCGLPIPDETERIDLAVKFGVPTFMDV' A
#
# COMPACT_ATOMS: atom_id res chain seq x y z
N MET A 1 18.10 7.79 -1.73
CA MET A 1 16.68 8.06 -1.45
C MET A 1 15.98 8.56 -2.71
N LYS A 2 14.78 8.06 -2.96
CA LYS A 2 13.96 8.58 -4.06
C LYS A 2 13.59 10.04 -3.80
N ARG A 3 13.55 10.84 -4.86
CA ARG A 3 13.20 12.25 -4.76
C ARG A 3 11.77 12.54 -5.19
N HIS A 4 11.13 11.61 -5.86
CA HIS A 4 9.75 11.74 -6.30
C HIS A 4 9.15 10.37 -6.53
N GLY A 5 7.85 10.33 -6.74
CA GLY A 5 7.10 9.09 -6.86
C GLY A 5 6.82 8.49 -5.48
N ILE A 6 6.65 7.19 -5.42
CA ILE A 6 6.33 6.47 -4.18
C ILE A 6 7.59 6.31 -3.35
N LEU A 7 7.59 6.86 -2.14
CA LEU A 7 8.73 6.80 -1.24
C LEU A 7 8.70 5.58 -0.32
N ASN A 8 7.53 5.01 -0.06
CA ASN A 8 7.41 3.86 0.81
C ASN A 8 8.06 2.63 0.17
N SER A 9 9.05 2.06 0.85
CA SER A 9 9.84 0.96 0.29
C SER A 9 9.03 -0.32 0.12
N ASP A 10 8.10 -0.60 1.02
CA ASP A 10 7.25 -1.79 0.91
C ASP A 10 6.31 -1.71 -0.28
N ILE A 11 5.70 -0.55 -0.50
CA ILE A 11 4.84 -0.34 -1.67
C ILE A 11 5.66 -0.44 -2.96
N SER A 12 6.83 0.20 -2.98
CA SER A 12 7.71 0.15 -4.16
C SER A 12 8.14 -1.28 -4.47
N ARG A 13 8.48 -2.05 -3.44
CA ARG A 13 8.86 -3.46 -3.60
C ARG A 13 7.72 -4.27 -4.23
N VAL A 14 6.53 -4.13 -3.68
CA VAL A 14 5.36 -4.87 -4.19
C VAL A 14 5.08 -4.50 -5.63
N LEU A 15 5.07 -3.22 -5.97
CA LEU A 15 4.82 -2.77 -7.33
C LEU A 15 5.87 -3.29 -8.31
N SER A 16 7.13 -3.37 -7.87
CA SER A 16 8.21 -3.87 -8.72
C SER A 16 8.08 -5.35 -9.06
N TYR A 17 7.46 -6.13 -8.18
CA TYR A 17 7.27 -7.56 -8.39
C TYR A 17 5.93 -7.91 -9.01
N MET A 18 5.03 -6.94 -9.19
CA MET A 18 3.71 -7.22 -9.76
C MET A 18 3.83 -7.61 -11.23
N GLY A 19 3.16 -8.71 -11.57
CA GLY A 19 3.05 -9.17 -12.93
C GLY A 19 1.81 -8.61 -13.62
N HIS A 20 1.56 -9.06 -14.82
CA HIS A 20 0.49 -8.56 -15.68
C HIS A 20 -0.92 -8.79 -15.10
N THR A 21 -1.08 -9.87 -14.34
CA THR A 21 -2.39 -10.25 -13.78
C THR A 21 -2.54 -9.89 -12.31
N ASP A 22 -1.53 -9.31 -11.71
CA ASP A 22 -1.57 -8.94 -10.29
C ASP A 22 -2.28 -7.61 -10.09
N CYS A 23 -2.82 -7.42 -8.88
CA CYS A 23 -3.46 -6.17 -8.54
C CYS A 23 -3.15 -5.78 -7.11
N ILE A 24 -3.32 -4.51 -6.79
CA ILE A 24 -3.15 -3.96 -5.46
C ILE A 24 -4.46 -3.30 -5.04
N CYS A 25 -4.83 -3.45 -3.78
CA CYS A 25 -6.06 -2.87 -3.24
C CYS A 25 -5.70 -1.85 -2.17
N ILE A 26 -6.30 -0.67 -2.24
CA ILE A 26 -6.13 0.39 -1.25
C ILE A 26 -7.44 0.53 -0.51
N GLY A 27 -7.41 0.36 0.80
CA GLY A 27 -8.60 0.44 1.63
C GLY A 27 -8.33 1.10 2.97
N ASP A 28 -9.40 1.31 3.73
CA ASP A 28 -9.30 1.85 5.08
C ASP A 28 -9.01 0.74 6.10
N CYS A 29 -8.89 1.12 7.37
CA CYS A 29 -8.53 0.19 8.43
C CYS A 29 -9.62 -0.86 8.73
N GLY A 30 -10.83 -0.64 8.23
CA GLY A 30 -11.94 -1.57 8.42
C GLY A 30 -12.05 -2.65 7.36
N LEU A 31 -11.22 -2.59 6.32
CA LEU A 31 -11.28 -3.57 5.23
C LEU A 31 -10.77 -4.93 5.71
N PRO A 32 -11.59 -5.99 5.59
CA PRO A 32 -11.11 -7.33 5.92
C PRO A 32 -10.09 -7.79 4.87
N ILE A 33 -8.96 -8.31 5.35
CA ILE A 33 -7.87 -8.76 4.48
C ILE A 33 -7.62 -10.25 4.71
N PRO A 34 -7.70 -11.08 3.67
CA PRO A 34 -7.38 -12.50 3.80
C PRO A 34 -5.94 -12.72 4.26
N ASP A 35 -5.72 -13.78 5.04
CA ASP A 35 -4.40 -14.08 5.61
C ASP A 35 -3.32 -14.30 4.55
N GLU A 36 -3.68 -14.85 3.41
CA GLU A 36 -2.74 -15.11 2.32
C GLU A 36 -2.36 -13.89 1.51
N THR A 37 -3.00 -12.75 1.78
CA THR A 37 -2.73 -11.50 1.08
C THR A 37 -1.68 -10.69 1.85
N GLU A 38 -0.66 -10.21 1.16
CA GLU A 38 0.33 -9.34 1.79
C GLU A 38 -0.30 -8.01 2.19
N ARG A 39 -0.06 -7.61 3.43
CA ARG A 39 -0.61 -6.40 4.02
C ARG A 39 0.49 -5.38 4.28
N ILE A 40 0.27 -4.17 3.82
CA ILE A 40 1.12 -3.03 4.14
C ILE A 40 0.26 -2.03 4.90
N ASP A 41 0.53 -1.87 6.18
CA ASP A 41 -0.23 -0.97 7.05
C ASP A 41 0.49 0.37 7.15
N LEU A 42 -0.13 1.40 6.61
CA LEU A 42 0.42 2.75 6.58
C LEU A 42 -0.22 3.68 7.61
N ALA A 43 -1.10 3.16 8.44
CA ALA A 43 -1.83 4.00 9.40
C ALA A 43 -0.88 4.65 10.39
N VAL A 44 -0.98 5.97 10.51
CA VAL A 44 -0.22 6.75 11.48
C VAL A 44 -1.15 7.26 12.58
N LYS A 45 -2.25 7.88 12.18
CA LYS A 45 -3.31 8.34 13.07
C LYS A 45 -4.57 8.55 12.23
N PHE A 46 -5.69 8.90 12.87
CA PHE A 46 -6.92 9.18 12.13
C PHE A 46 -6.67 10.24 11.05
N GLY A 47 -7.00 9.87 9.81
CA GLY A 47 -6.85 10.76 8.67
C GLY A 47 -5.44 10.87 8.10
N VAL A 48 -4.47 10.13 8.64
CA VAL A 48 -3.08 10.21 8.15
C VAL A 48 -2.48 8.81 7.97
N PRO A 49 -2.04 8.47 6.78
CA PRO A 49 -2.26 9.18 5.53
C PRO A 49 -3.71 9.10 5.09
N THR A 50 -4.16 10.02 4.26
CA THR A 50 -5.51 9.93 3.70
C THR A 50 -5.54 8.88 2.60
N PHE A 51 -6.76 8.43 2.26
CA PHE A 51 -6.93 7.47 1.17
C PHE A 51 -6.31 7.99 -0.14
N MET A 52 -6.45 9.27 -0.40
CA MET A 52 -5.93 9.88 -1.63
C MET A 52 -4.42 10.11 -1.60
N ASP A 53 -3.80 10.10 -0.43
CA ASP A 53 -2.34 10.20 -0.33
C ASP A 53 -1.64 8.92 -0.81
N VAL A 54 -2.34 7.80 -0.73
CA VAL A 54 -1.78 6.47 -1.08
C VAL A 54 -2.06 6.05 -2.55
#